data_e184856d7373d5cb0205a51ce7e70a13
#
_entry.id   e184856d7373d5cb0205a51ce7e70a13
#
_cell.length_a   1.000
_cell.length_b   1.000
_cell.length_c   1.000
_cell.angle_alpha   90.00
_cell.angle_beta   90.00
_cell.angle_gamma   90.00
#
_symmetry.space_group_name_H-M   'P 1'
#
loop_
_entity.id
_entity.type
_entity.pdbx_description
1 polymer ?
#
loop_
_entity_poly.entity_id
_entity_poly.type
_entity_poly.pdbx_seq_one_letter_code
_entity_poly.pdbx_strand_id
1 'polypeptide(L)'
;LAVGELSSRKNQKIIIEALGTLDRKEQYIFVICGTAVVNSTIEEELKETASKLGVRIFLAGHRLDIPEINACADVAVIPSVREGFGMTGVEALASGVPVVGSDVQGIREYVIPGKTGYLCDPYDAHQFADAIEKIVNLPSEERAKMVIACKEKAKEFDVSKSIAAMKNIYQEVLCHDGK
;
A
#
# COMPACT_ATOMS: atom_id res chain seq x y z
N LEU A 1 6.44 -3.32 2.64
CA LEU A 1 6.34 -2.00 3.28
C LEU A 1 4.88 -1.63 3.52
N ALA A 2 4.53 -1.13 4.70
CA ALA A 2 3.27 -0.43 4.95
C ALA A 2 3.56 1.01 5.40
N VAL A 3 2.76 1.97 4.92
CA VAL A 3 2.87 3.38 5.31
C VAL A 3 1.51 3.86 5.82
N GLY A 4 1.48 4.43 7.02
CA GLY A 4 0.30 4.99 7.63
C GLY A 4 0.18 4.75 9.14
N GLU A 5 -0.86 5.28 9.74
CA GLU A 5 -1.16 5.09 11.16
C GLU A 5 -1.22 3.61 11.53
N LEU A 6 -0.67 3.24 12.68
CA LEU A 6 -0.84 1.90 13.22
C LEU A 6 -2.20 1.82 13.92
N SER A 7 -3.10 1.03 13.36
CA SER A 7 -4.45 0.89 13.90
C SER A 7 -5.12 -0.41 13.43
N SER A 8 -6.14 -0.87 14.16
CA SER A 8 -6.95 -2.03 13.76
C SER A 8 -7.62 -1.82 12.40
N ARG A 9 -7.97 -0.58 12.04
CA ARG A 9 -8.53 -0.23 10.74
C ARG A 9 -7.52 -0.44 9.60
N LYS A 10 -6.24 -0.12 9.84
CA LYS A 10 -5.14 -0.32 8.87
C LYS A 10 -4.66 -1.77 8.81
N ASN A 11 -5.00 -2.58 9.81
CA ASN A 11 -4.90 -4.04 9.81
C ASN A 11 -3.50 -4.60 9.46
N GLN A 12 -2.43 -3.91 9.88
CA GLN A 12 -1.05 -4.36 9.60
C GLN A 12 -0.78 -5.78 10.15
N LYS A 13 -1.52 -6.19 11.18
CA LYS A 13 -1.39 -7.51 11.81
C LYS A 13 -1.59 -8.65 10.81
N ILE A 14 -2.54 -8.53 9.87
CA ILE A 14 -2.81 -9.58 8.89
C ILE A 14 -1.59 -9.87 7.98
N ILE A 15 -0.75 -8.85 7.74
CA ILE A 15 0.49 -9.05 6.95
C ILE A 15 1.51 -9.85 7.75
N ILE A 16 1.58 -9.67 9.06
CA ILE A 16 2.44 -10.49 9.93
C ILE A 16 1.93 -11.93 9.93
N GLU A 17 0.62 -12.12 10.02
CA GLU A 17 -0.02 -13.43 9.95
C GLU A 17 0.24 -14.07 8.57
N ALA A 18 0.07 -13.34 7.47
CA ALA A 18 0.38 -13.79 6.12
C ALA A 18 1.83 -14.25 5.97
N LEU A 19 2.78 -13.40 6.34
CA LEU A 19 4.20 -13.75 6.29
C LEU A 19 4.56 -14.94 7.19
N GLY A 20 3.83 -15.10 8.30
CA GLY A 20 3.98 -16.24 9.22
C GLY A 20 3.64 -17.58 8.61
N THR A 21 2.80 -17.62 7.55
CA THR A 21 2.42 -18.84 6.84
C THR A 21 3.43 -19.28 5.77
N LEU A 22 4.37 -18.39 5.39
CA LEU A 22 5.33 -18.67 4.33
C LEU A 22 6.44 -19.62 4.80
N ASP A 23 6.82 -20.55 3.94
CA ASP A 23 7.87 -21.54 4.25
C ASP A 23 9.24 -20.89 4.46
N ARG A 24 9.53 -19.82 3.71
CA ARG A 24 10.81 -19.08 3.77
C ARG A 24 10.65 -17.67 4.34
N LYS A 25 9.85 -17.55 5.40
CA LYS A 25 9.53 -16.25 6.04
C LYS A 25 10.74 -15.47 6.53
N GLU A 26 11.86 -16.14 6.81
CA GLU A 26 13.13 -15.50 7.19
C GLU A 26 13.77 -14.65 6.07
N GLN A 27 13.32 -14.80 4.82
CA GLN A 27 13.76 -13.97 3.69
C GLN A 27 13.04 -12.63 3.63
N TYR A 28 11.95 -12.47 4.37
CA TYR A 28 11.14 -11.26 4.38
C TYR A 28 11.45 -10.39 5.60
N ILE A 29 11.33 -9.10 5.41
CA ILE A 29 11.23 -8.12 6.48
C ILE A 29 10.02 -7.23 6.22
N PHE A 30 9.14 -7.10 7.20
CA PHE A 30 8.00 -6.20 7.11
C PHE A 30 8.33 -4.87 7.77
N VAL A 31 8.54 -3.85 6.96
CA VAL A 31 8.79 -2.47 7.43
C VAL A 31 7.46 -1.73 7.53
N ILE A 32 7.23 -1.06 8.64
CA ILE A 32 6.02 -0.27 8.88
C ILE A 32 6.44 1.16 9.24
N CYS A 33 6.07 2.11 8.37
CA CYS A 33 6.28 3.55 8.57
C CYS A 33 4.98 4.19 9.07
N GLY A 34 5.01 4.69 10.28
CA GLY A 34 3.88 5.32 10.95
C GLY A 34 3.94 5.14 12.46
N THR A 35 3.01 5.76 13.14
CA THR A 35 2.91 5.69 14.61
C THR A 35 1.50 5.30 15.02
N ALA A 36 1.36 4.71 16.19
CA ALA A 36 0.08 4.47 16.83
C ALA A 36 -0.44 5.76 17.50
N VAL A 37 -1.73 5.78 17.76
CA VAL A 37 -2.34 6.82 18.62
C VAL A 37 -1.79 6.65 20.03
N VAL A 38 -1.65 7.78 20.74
CA VAL A 38 -1.20 7.80 22.14
C VAL A 38 -2.04 6.85 23.00
N ASN A 39 -1.39 6.05 23.83
CA ASN A 39 -1.98 5.01 24.68
C ASN A 39 -2.58 3.81 23.94
N SER A 40 -2.23 3.61 22.66
CA SER A 40 -2.59 2.40 21.93
C SER A 40 -1.61 1.26 22.23
N THR A 41 -2.09 0.04 22.33
CA THR A 41 -1.31 -1.20 22.52
C THR A 41 -0.93 -1.86 21.19
N ILE A 42 -1.25 -1.24 20.07
CA ILE A 42 -1.10 -1.87 18.74
C ILE A 42 0.35 -2.21 18.40
N GLU A 43 1.31 -1.39 18.81
CA GLU A 43 2.73 -1.67 18.56
C GLU A 43 3.20 -2.92 19.31
N GLU A 44 2.79 -3.07 20.55
CA GLU A 44 3.07 -4.26 21.38
C GLU A 44 2.41 -5.50 20.76
N GLU A 45 1.15 -5.38 20.35
CA GLU A 45 0.41 -6.46 19.69
C GLU A 45 1.09 -6.93 18.40
N LEU A 46 1.57 -5.99 17.57
CA LEU A 46 2.30 -6.31 16.34
C LEU A 46 3.63 -7.03 16.66
N LYS A 47 4.39 -6.53 17.64
CA LYS A 47 5.66 -7.14 18.07
C LYS A 47 5.45 -8.55 18.65
N GLU A 48 4.44 -8.72 19.49
CA GLU A 48 4.10 -10.03 20.06
C GLU A 48 3.67 -11.03 18.96
N THR A 49 2.81 -10.59 18.04
CA THR A 49 2.35 -11.43 16.92
C THR A 49 3.53 -11.84 16.05
N ALA A 50 4.41 -10.90 15.71
CA ALA A 50 5.60 -11.16 14.91
C ALA A 50 6.56 -12.14 15.61
N SER A 51 6.79 -11.95 16.92
CA SER A 51 7.61 -12.86 17.72
C SER A 51 7.04 -14.28 17.76
N LYS A 52 5.73 -14.42 18.00
CA LYS A 52 5.06 -15.72 18.05
C LYS A 52 5.14 -16.47 16.71
N LEU A 53 5.07 -15.76 15.61
CA LEU A 53 5.08 -16.34 14.26
C LEU A 53 6.49 -16.41 13.64
N GLY A 54 7.51 -15.87 14.31
CA GLY A 54 8.88 -15.83 13.80
C GLY A 54 9.04 -14.93 12.58
N VAL A 55 8.25 -13.86 12.46
CA VAL A 55 8.29 -12.89 11.37
C VAL A 55 9.15 -11.69 11.77
N ARG A 56 10.02 -11.25 10.87
CA ARG A 56 10.84 -10.05 11.12
C ARG A 56 10.04 -8.81 10.76
N ILE A 57 9.84 -7.93 11.74
CA ILE A 57 9.22 -6.61 11.53
C ILE A 57 10.19 -5.51 11.93
N PHE A 58 10.03 -4.35 11.30
CA PHE A 58 10.73 -3.11 11.66
C PHE A 58 9.72 -1.96 11.72
N LEU A 59 9.48 -1.44 12.91
CA LEU A 59 8.66 -0.25 13.12
C LEU A 59 9.54 0.98 12.97
N ALA A 60 9.43 1.65 11.82
CA ALA A 60 10.27 2.79 11.46
C ALA A 60 9.80 4.13 12.05
N GLY A 61 8.64 4.13 12.73
CA GLY A 61 8.05 5.36 13.25
C GLY A 61 7.56 6.30 12.13
N HIS A 62 7.36 7.56 12.47
CA HIS A 62 7.00 8.59 11.50
C HIS A 62 8.20 8.94 10.61
N ARG A 63 8.00 8.89 9.28
CA ARG A 63 9.03 9.16 8.27
C ARG A 63 8.57 10.24 7.30
N LEU A 64 9.50 11.05 6.83
CA LEU A 64 9.27 12.10 5.82
C LEU A 64 9.87 11.74 4.46
N ASP A 65 10.74 10.72 4.42
CA ASP A 65 11.44 10.20 3.24
C ASP A 65 10.73 8.96 2.66
N ILE A 66 9.40 9.01 2.59
CA ILE A 66 8.59 7.89 2.09
C ILE A 66 8.90 7.52 0.64
N PRO A 67 9.16 8.46 -0.29
CA PRO A 67 9.54 8.11 -1.66
C PRO A 67 10.82 7.26 -1.74
N GLU A 68 11.83 7.59 -0.93
CA GLU A 68 13.10 6.85 -0.86
C GLU A 68 12.91 5.46 -0.26
N ILE A 69 12.09 5.36 0.79
CA ILE A 69 11.76 4.08 1.42
C ILE A 69 10.94 3.20 0.46
N ASN A 70 9.97 3.77 -0.24
CA ASN A 70 9.24 3.05 -1.28
C ASN A 70 10.19 2.49 -2.34
N ALA A 71 11.15 3.29 -2.83
CA ALA A 71 12.11 2.85 -3.84
C ALA A 71 12.97 1.65 -3.40
N CYS A 72 13.09 1.39 -2.10
CA CYS A 72 13.78 0.24 -1.54
C CYS A 72 12.86 -0.98 -1.29
N ALA A 73 11.55 -0.83 -1.48
CA ALA A 73 10.60 -1.88 -1.19
C ALA A 73 10.33 -2.78 -2.41
N ASP A 74 10.17 -4.08 -2.17
CA ASP A 74 9.73 -5.02 -3.20
C ASP A 74 8.22 -4.98 -3.41
N VAL A 75 7.46 -4.78 -2.34
CA VAL A 75 6.00 -4.77 -2.33
C VAL A 75 5.51 -3.75 -1.30
N ALA A 76 4.55 -2.93 -1.66
CA ALA A 76 3.78 -2.14 -0.72
C ALA A 76 2.50 -2.88 -0.34
N VAL A 77 2.11 -2.86 0.95
CA VAL A 77 0.90 -3.52 1.43
C VAL A 77 -0.08 -2.52 2.03
N ILE A 78 -1.35 -2.62 1.66
CA ILE A 78 -2.43 -1.78 2.19
C ILE A 78 -3.58 -2.69 2.65
N PRO A 79 -3.43 -3.35 3.80
CA PRO A 79 -4.40 -4.35 4.27
C PRO A 79 -5.61 -3.73 4.99
N SER A 80 -5.89 -2.46 4.73
CA SER A 80 -6.94 -1.71 5.42
C SER A 80 -8.32 -2.37 5.28
N VAL A 81 -9.03 -2.53 6.40
CA VAL A 81 -10.43 -3.02 6.40
C VAL A 81 -11.38 -1.98 5.77
N ARG A 82 -11.04 -0.70 5.93
CA ARG A 82 -11.73 0.44 5.30
C ARG A 82 -10.70 1.46 4.86
N GLU A 83 -10.80 1.86 3.59
CA GLU A 83 -9.96 2.88 3.00
C GLU A 83 -10.77 3.78 2.08
N GLY A 84 -10.66 5.09 2.25
CA GLY A 84 -11.33 6.05 1.39
C GLY A 84 -10.73 6.05 -0.01
N PHE A 85 -9.42 6.25 -0.09
CA PHE A 85 -8.66 6.17 -1.34
C PHE A 85 -7.31 5.46 -1.15
N GLY A 86 -6.59 5.79 -0.08
CA GLY A 86 -5.28 5.17 0.21
C GLY A 86 -4.15 5.77 -0.62
N MET A 87 -3.91 7.07 -0.48
CA MET A 87 -2.86 7.79 -1.21
C MET A 87 -1.49 7.11 -1.13
N THR A 88 -1.17 6.46 -0.02
CA THR A 88 0.08 5.72 0.16
C THR A 88 0.28 4.60 -0.87
N GLY A 89 -0.81 4.04 -1.42
CA GLY A 89 -0.74 3.08 -2.52
C GLY A 89 -0.36 3.75 -3.84
N VAL A 90 -0.93 4.91 -4.14
CA VAL A 90 -0.56 5.68 -5.32
C VAL A 90 0.89 6.17 -5.24
N GLU A 91 1.36 6.57 -4.05
CA GLU A 91 2.76 6.94 -3.80
C GLU A 91 3.71 5.76 -4.03
N ALA A 92 3.33 4.55 -3.59
CA ALA A 92 4.08 3.34 -3.87
C ALA A 92 4.13 3.05 -5.39
N LEU A 93 2.99 3.12 -6.09
CA LEU A 93 2.93 2.95 -7.54
C LEU A 93 3.78 3.99 -8.27
N ALA A 94 3.79 5.25 -7.82
CA ALA A 94 4.62 6.30 -8.40
C ALA A 94 6.11 5.99 -8.27
N SER A 95 6.52 5.34 -7.20
CA SER A 95 7.89 4.82 -7.01
C SER A 95 8.16 3.54 -7.82
N GLY A 96 7.16 2.98 -8.51
CA GLY A 96 7.25 1.75 -9.27
C GLY A 96 7.10 0.49 -8.43
N VAL A 97 6.56 0.61 -7.21
CA VAL A 97 6.37 -0.51 -6.28
C VAL A 97 4.95 -1.05 -6.42
N PRO A 98 4.78 -2.35 -6.71
CA PRO A 98 3.46 -2.96 -6.81
C PRO A 98 2.78 -3.03 -5.43
N VAL A 99 1.45 -2.97 -5.45
CA VAL A 99 0.63 -2.93 -4.24
C VAL A 99 -0.13 -4.24 -4.05
N VAL A 100 -0.02 -4.83 -2.87
CA VAL A 100 -0.95 -5.86 -2.39
C VAL A 100 -1.90 -5.18 -1.40
N GLY A 101 -3.14 -5.02 -1.79
CA GLY A 101 -4.12 -4.26 -1.03
C GLY A 101 -5.40 -5.03 -0.76
N SER A 102 -6.15 -4.60 0.25
CA SER A 102 -7.48 -5.13 0.51
C SER A 102 -8.42 -4.81 -0.66
N ASP A 103 -9.33 -5.72 -0.95
CA ASP A 103 -10.38 -5.55 -1.98
C ASP A 103 -11.51 -4.64 -1.48
N VAL A 104 -11.16 -3.37 -1.24
CA VAL A 104 -12.08 -2.30 -0.80
C VAL A 104 -12.11 -1.15 -1.81
N GLN A 105 -13.19 -0.35 -1.79
CA GLN A 105 -13.51 0.61 -2.84
C GLN A 105 -12.34 1.50 -3.25
N GLY A 106 -11.70 2.19 -2.33
CA GLY A 106 -10.63 3.15 -2.67
C GLY A 106 -9.40 2.50 -3.29
N ILE A 107 -9.05 1.27 -2.85
CA ILE A 107 -7.86 0.56 -3.35
C ILE A 107 -8.09 -0.01 -4.75
N ARG A 108 -9.32 -0.41 -5.08
CA ARG A 108 -9.72 -0.88 -6.42
C ARG A 108 -9.47 0.14 -7.53
N GLU A 109 -9.42 1.43 -7.20
CA GLU A 109 -9.21 2.49 -8.18
C GLU A 109 -7.83 2.44 -8.85
N TYR A 110 -6.81 1.91 -8.16
CA TYR A 110 -5.44 1.92 -8.66
C TYR A 110 -4.75 0.55 -8.67
N VAL A 111 -5.25 -0.45 -7.93
CA VAL A 111 -4.71 -1.80 -7.98
C VAL A 111 -5.40 -2.60 -9.08
N ILE A 112 -4.64 -2.93 -10.13
CA ILE A 112 -5.08 -3.77 -11.25
C ILE A 112 -4.40 -5.12 -11.11
N PRO A 113 -5.17 -6.21 -10.84
CA PRO A 113 -4.60 -7.54 -10.64
C PRO A 113 -3.66 -7.98 -11.78
N GLY A 114 -2.46 -8.42 -11.41
CA GLY A 114 -1.42 -8.85 -12.35
C GLY A 114 -0.69 -7.73 -13.09
N LYS A 115 -1.10 -6.45 -12.93
CA LYS A 115 -0.46 -5.29 -13.58
C LYS A 115 0.20 -4.34 -12.59
N THR A 116 -0.55 -3.89 -11.57
CA THR A 116 -0.03 -2.97 -10.56
C THR A 116 0.01 -3.59 -9.17
N GLY A 117 -0.46 -4.83 -9.04
CA GLY A 117 -0.49 -5.56 -7.79
C GLY A 117 -1.60 -6.60 -7.72
N TYR A 118 -2.11 -6.87 -6.54
CA TYR A 118 -3.21 -7.80 -6.29
C TYR A 118 -4.15 -7.28 -5.21
N LEU A 119 -5.42 -7.68 -5.30
CA LEU A 119 -6.46 -7.40 -4.31
C LEU A 119 -6.75 -8.66 -3.50
N CYS A 120 -6.90 -8.51 -2.19
CA CYS A 120 -7.11 -9.59 -1.23
C CYS A 120 -8.29 -9.28 -0.32
N ASP A 121 -8.98 -10.30 0.17
CA ASP A 121 -9.92 -10.15 1.27
C ASP A 121 -9.18 -9.63 2.52
N PRO A 122 -9.61 -8.51 3.14
CA PRO A 122 -8.95 -7.94 4.32
C PRO A 122 -8.90 -8.87 5.54
N TYR A 123 -9.59 -9.99 5.50
CA TYR A 123 -9.64 -10.98 6.57
C TYR A 123 -8.95 -12.31 6.21
N ASP A 124 -8.37 -12.42 5.03
CA ASP A 124 -7.71 -13.65 4.56
C ASP A 124 -6.19 -13.45 4.43
N ALA A 125 -5.46 -13.87 5.45
CA ALA A 125 -3.99 -13.79 5.48
C ALA A 125 -3.33 -14.63 4.37
N HIS A 126 -3.93 -15.74 3.95
CA HIS A 126 -3.36 -16.59 2.90
C HIS A 126 -3.40 -15.89 1.54
N GLN A 127 -4.46 -15.15 1.23
CA GLN A 127 -4.50 -14.36 -0.01
C GLN A 127 -3.39 -13.30 -0.05
N PHE A 128 -3.10 -12.64 1.08
CA PHE A 128 -1.98 -11.71 1.18
C PHE A 128 -0.64 -12.41 1.00
N ALA A 129 -0.44 -13.56 1.62
CA ALA A 129 0.77 -14.36 1.48
C ALA A 129 1.02 -14.74 0.01
N ASP A 130 0.03 -15.35 -0.65
CA ASP A 130 0.08 -15.75 -2.05
C ASP A 130 0.37 -14.56 -2.98
N ALA A 131 -0.27 -13.43 -2.74
CA ALA A 131 -0.09 -12.22 -3.56
C ALA A 131 1.32 -11.64 -3.40
N ILE A 132 1.85 -11.61 -2.18
CA ILE A 132 3.23 -11.16 -1.90
C ILE A 132 4.22 -12.10 -2.59
N GLU A 133 4.08 -13.43 -2.43
CA GLU A 133 4.96 -14.41 -3.06
C GLU A 133 4.92 -14.33 -4.60
N LYS A 134 3.75 -14.17 -5.18
CA LYS A 134 3.60 -13.98 -6.64
C LYS A 134 4.44 -12.81 -7.14
N ILE A 135 4.41 -11.67 -6.45
CA ILE A 135 5.17 -10.48 -6.88
C ILE A 135 6.68 -10.68 -6.67
N VAL A 136 7.08 -11.19 -5.52
CA VAL A 136 8.50 -11.36 -5.17
C VAL A 136 9.18 -12.39 -6.06
N ASN A 137 8.46 -13.43 -6.47
CA ASN A 137 8.98 -14.51 -7.33
C ASN A 137 8.80 -14.25 -8.84
N LEU A 138 8.33 -13.05 -9.25
CA LEU A 138 8.23 -12.71 -10.66
C LEU A 138 9.60 -12.77 -11.36
N PRO A 139 9.68 -13.33 -12.58
CA PRO A 139 10.84 -13.18 -13.42
C PRO A 139 11.19 -11.70 -13.64
N SER A 140 12.48 -11.38 -13.79
CA SER A 140 12.97 -9.99 -13.89
C SER A 140 12.28 -9.19 -14.99
N GLU A 141 11.95 -9.81 -16.12
CA GLU A 141 11.26 -9.16 -17.22
C GLU A 141 9.82 -8.80 -16.88
N GLU A 142 9.08 -9.72 -16.22
CA GLU A 142 7.70 -9.48 -15.80
C GLU A 142 7.64 -8.43 -14.69
N ARG A 143 8.61 -8.48 -13.77
CA ARG A 143 8.75 -7.45 -12.74
C ARG A 143 9.01 -6.07 -13.35
N ALA A 144 9.87 -5.96 -14.34
CA ALA A 144 10.12 -4.70 -15.05
C ALA A 144 8.86 -4.16 -15.72
N LYS A 145 8.05 -5.02 -16.34
CA LYS A 145 6.75 -4.64 -16.92
C LYS A 145 5.78 -4.15 -15.84
N MET A 146 5.74 -4.81 -14.68
CA MET A 146 4.90 -4.40 -13.56
C MET A 146 5.32 -3.03 -13.00
N VAL A 147 6.63 -2.77 -12.84
CA VAL A 147 7.17 -1.46 -12.42
C VAL A 147 6.73 -0.33 -13.37
N ILE A 148 6.77 -0.57 -14.68
CA ILE A 148 6.32 0.41 -15.68
C ILE A 148 4.81 0.65 -15.52
N ALA A 149 4.01 -0.42 -15.42
CA ALA A 149 2.58 -0.32 -15.26
C ALA A 149 2.18 0.43 -13.98
N CYS A 150 2.90 0.23 -12.86
CA CYS A 150 2.70 0.98 -11.62
C CYS A 150 2.88 2.48 -11.85
N LYS A 151 4.01 2.89 -12.44
CA LYS A 151 4.31 4.30 -12.72
C LYS A 151 3.29 4.94 -13.67
N GLU A 152 2.88 4.22 -14.71
CA GLU A 152 1.86 4.73 -15.64
C GLU A 152 0.51 4.91 -14.94
N LYS A 153 0.10 3.95 -14.10
CA LYS A 153 -1.14 4.06 -13.34
C LYS A 153 -1.13 5.22 -12.36
N ALA A 154 -0.02 5.45 -11.67
CA ALA A 154 0.13 6.57 -10.73
C ALA A 154 -0.07 7.93 -11.41
N LYS A 155 0.33 8.10 -12.68
CA LYS A 155 0.13 9.35 -13.45
C LYS A 155 -1.34 9.72 -13.63
N GLU A 156 -2.27 8.78 -13.50
CA GLU A 156 -3.70 9.09 -13.56
C GLU A 156 -4.15 9.96 -12.38
N PHE A 157 -3.43 9.89 -11.27
CA PHE A 157 -3.72 10.57 -10.00
C PHE A 157 -2.83 11.80 -9.77
N ASP A 158 -2.14 12.29 -10.80
CA ASP A 158 -1.30 13.48 -10.71
C ASP A 158 -2.16 14.71 -10.31
N VAL A 159 -1.68 15.44 -9.33
CA VAL A 159 -2.36 16.62 -8.78
C VAL A 159 -2.66 17.70 -9.84
N SER A 160 -1.82 17.80 -10.88
CA SER A 160 -2.02 18.75 -11.99
C SER A 160 -3.34 18.53 -12.71
N LYS A 161 -3.80 17.27 -12.82
CA LYS A 161 -5.11 16.93 -13.43
C LYS A 161 -6.26 17.44 -12.58
N SER A 162 -6.19 17.25 -11.27
CA SER A 162 -7.20 17.77 -10.33
C SER A 162 -7.25 19.31 -10.36
N ILE A 163 -6.08 19.95 -10.39
CA ILE A 163 -5.98 21.42 -10.50
C ILE A 163 -6.58 21.90 -11.82
N ALA A 164 -6.28 21.25 -12.93
CA ALA A 164 -6.85 21.62 -14.25
C ALA A 164 -8.37 21.48 -14.27
N ALA A 165 -8.90 20.36 -13.74
CA ALA A 165 -10.33 20.12 -13.66
C ALA A 165 -11.03 21.19 -12.78
N MET A 166 -10.47 21.50 -11.63
CA MET A 166 -11.01 22.55 -10.74
C MET A 166 -11.00 23.92 -11.40
N LYS A 167 -9.92 24.30 -12.10
CA LYS A 167 -9.86 25.57 -12.85
C LYS A 167 -10.96 25.65 -13.91
N ASN A 168 -11.21 24.58 -14.64
CA ASN A 168 -12.28 24.55 -15.65
C ASN A 168 -13.66 24.75 -15.00
N ILE A 169 -13.95 24.07 -13.89
CA ILE A 169 -15.20 24.23 -13.14
C ILE A 169 -15.39 25.68 -12.71
N TYR A 170 -14.35 26.30 -12.12
CA TYR A 170 -14.45 27.72 -11.73
C TYR A 170 -14.68 28.65 -12.91
N GLN A 171 -14.03 28.41 -14.04
CA GLN A 171 -14.25 29.21 -15.24
C GLN A 171 -15.71 29.07 -15.76
N GLU A 172 -16.25 27.87 -15.79
CA GLU A 172 -17.64 27.63 -16.19
C GLU A 172 -18.63 28.37 -15.30
N VAL A 173 -18.46 28.29 -13.96
CA VAL A 173 -19.34 28.97 -13.01
C VAL A 173 -19.27 30.49 -13.21
N LEU A 174 -18.06 31.08 -13.28
CA LEU A 174 -17.87 32.52 -13.46
C LEU A 174 -18.44 33.03 -14.81
N CYS A 175 -18.41 32.20 -15.87
CA CYS A 175 -19.01 32.57 -17.15
C CYS A 175 -20.54 32.50 -17.14
N HIS A 176 -21.17 31.73 -16.25
CA HIS A 176 -22.63 31.65 -16.13
C HIS A 176 -23.23 32.75 -15.28
N ASP A 177 -22.49 33.27 -14.29
CA ASP A 177 -22.96 34.37 -13.42
C ASP A 177 -22.85 35.75 -14.07
N GLY A 178 -22.34 35.83 -15.28
CA GLY A 178 -22.20 37.09 -16.07
C GLY A 178 -23.35 37.36 -17.08
N LYS A 179 -24.50 36.68 -16.95
CA LYS A 179 -25.71 36.91 -17.76
C LYS A 179 -26.89 37.36 -16.96
#